data_bc10cc375a665afc937591a6ac8f09f3
#
_entry.id   bc10cc375a665afc937591a6ac8f09f3
#
_cell.length_a   1.000
_cell.length_b   1.000
_cell.length_c   1.000
_cell.angle_alpha   90.00
_cell.angle_beta   90.00
_cell.angle_gamma   90.00
#
_symmetry.space_group_name_H-M   'P 1'
#
loop_
_entity.id
_entity.type
_entity.pdbx_description
1 polymer ?
#
loop_
_entity_poly.entity_id
_entity_poly.type
_entity_poly.pdbx_seq_one_letter_code
_entity_poly.pdbx_strand_id
1 'polypeptide(L)'
;MKELNQKLAQIQTELKAKKSSYNSFGKYYFRKAEDILEATKPFLLKHGVTVTLNEELIMTDPVPTIKSTATISDGKDAIHATAIVGVDLNQKGMQTAQQFGAASSYGKKYALGNLFLIDDTADADSTNTHGKNGAVNKIKQAAKPAITKEQLAKAKEYIAAGGSIDAIETKYKLTNEQKANITKTL
;
A
#
# COMPACT_ATOMS: atom_id res chain seq x y z
N MET A 1 -7.60 -19.37 -29.05
CA MET A 1 -6.52 -18.39 -28.66
C MET A 1 -6.66 -17.00 -29.27
N LYS A 2 -6.77 -16.80 -30.60
CA LYS A 2 -6.86 -15.45 -31.21
C LYS A 2 -8.06 -14.64 -30.67
N GLU A 3 -9.23 -15.28 -30.60
CA GLU A 3 -10.45 -14.65 -30.12
C GLU A 3 -10.35 -14.29 -28.62
N LEU A 4 -9.84 -15.20 -27.78
CA LEU A 4 -9.67 -14.93 -26.36
C LEU A 4 -8.65 -13.80 -26.11
N ASN A 5 -7.56 -13.74 -26.90
CA ASN A 5 -6.60 -12.62 -26.82
C ASN A 5 -7.25 -11.27 -27.14
N GLN A 6 -8.15 -11.22 -28.14
CA GLN A 6 -8.88 -9.99 -28.48
C GLN A 6 -9.83 -9.58 -27.34
N LYS A 7 -10.58 -10.53 -26.77
CA LYS A 7 -11.45 -10.27 -25.62
C LYS A 7 -10.64 -9.74 -24.41
N LEU A 8 -9.51 -10.39 -24.10
CA LEU A 8 -8.63 -9.95 -23.00
C LEU A 8 -8.08 -8.55 -23.25
N ALA A 9 -7.61 -8.24 -24.47
CA ALA A 9 -7.09 -6.91 -24.80
C ALA A 9 -8.16 -5.81 -24.66
N GLN A 10 -9.42 -6.09 -25.01
CA GLN A 10 -10.53 -5.17 -24.79
C GLN A 10 -10.77 -4.95 -23.29
N ILE A 11 -10.80 -6.04 -22.50
CA ILE A 11 -10.96 -5.94 -21.05
C ILE A 11 -9.81 -5.14 -20.43
N GLN A 12 -8.56 -5.42 -20.79
CA GLN A 12 -7.38 -4.70 -20.29
C GLN A 12 -7.44 -3.20 -20.60
N THR A 13 -8.02 -2.81 -21.72
CA THR A 13 -8.17 -1.41 -22.13
C THR A 13 -9.30 -0.69 -21.36
N GLU A 14 -10.43 -1.35 -21.19
CA GLU A 14 -11.65 -0.76 -20.65
C GLU A 14 -11.75 -0.88 -19.11
N LEU A 15 -11.20 -1.95 -18.52
CA LEU A 15 -11.30 -2.22 -17.09
C LEU A 15 -10.58 -1.16 -16.25
N LYS A 16 -11.34 -0.53 -15.37
CA LYS A 16 -10.82 0.44 -14.39
C LYS A 16 -11.26 0.01 -12.99
N ALA A 17 -10.33 -0.52 -12.21
CA ALA A 17 -10.56 -0.86 -10.81
C ALA A 17 -10.05 0.29 -9.93
N LYS A 18 -10.94 1.04 -9.31
CA LYS A 18 -10.60 2.23 -8.50
C LYS A 18 -9.90 1.82 -7.19
N LYS A 19 -9.00 2.67 -6.69
CA LYS A 19 -8.47 2.57 -5.33
C LYS A 19 -9.53 3.08 -4.36
N SER A 20 -10.31 2.19 -3.76
CA SER A 20 -11.46 2.54 -2.92
C SER A 20 -11.13 2.60 -1.43
N SER A 21 -10.08 1.93 -0.98
CA SER A 21 -9.68 1.83 0.41
C SER A 21 -8.60 2.85 0.77
N TYR A 22 -8.69 3.45 1.96
CA TYR A 22 -7.71 4.43 2.45
C TYR A 22 -6.91 3.84 3.61
N ASN A 23 -5.59 3.89 3.50
CA ASN A 23 -4.68 3.55 4.59
C ASN A 23 -4.38 4.82 5.39
N SER A 24 -4.96 4.94 6.59
CA SER A 24 -4.79 6.12 7.45
C SER A 24 -3.37 6.25 8.01
N PHE A 25 -2.65 5.16 8.19
CA PHE A 25 -1.27 5.15 8.65
C PHE A 25 -0.31 5.62 7.56
N GLY A 26 -0.38 5.03 6.36
CA GLY A 26 0.45 5.41 5.22
C GLY A 26 -0.06 6.61 4.42
N LYS A 27 -1.28 7.11 4.71
CA LYS A 27 -1.92 8.26 4.04
C LYS A 27 -2.03 8.10 2.53
N TYR A 28 -2.37 6.91 2.05
CA TYR A 28 -2.57 6.62 0.64
C TYR A 28 -3.82 5.80 0.38
N TYR A 29 -4.38 5.94 -0.82
CA TYR A 29 -5.46 5.09 -1.29
C TYR A 29 -4.89 3.82 -1.93
N PHE A 30 -5.51 2.69 -1.64
CA PHE A 30 -5.13 1.40 -2.22
C PHE A 30 -6.36 0.63 -2.71
N ARG A 31 -6.10 -0.39 -3.49
CA ARG A 31 -7.07 -1.30 -4.09
C ARG A 31 -6.92 -2.66 -3.42
N LYS A 32 -8.04 -3.28 -3.12
CA LYS A 32 -8.11 -4.67 -2.68
C LYS A 32 -8.32 -5.60 -3.87
N ALA A 33 -8.11 -6.91 -3.68
CA ALA A 33 -8.44 -7.91 -4.69
C ALA A 33 -9.94 -7.86 -5.06
N GLU A 34 -10.81 -7.66 -4.07
CA GLU A 34 -12.26 -7.54 -4.22
C GLU A 34 -12.64 -6.39 -5.16
N ASP A 35 -11.95 -5.25 -5.10
CA ASP A 35 -12.21 -4.10 -5.98
C ASP A 35 -11.97 -4.47 -7.46
N ILE A 36 -10.96 -5.30 -7.74
CA ILE A 36 -10.67 -5.79 -9.08
C ILE A 36 -11.73 -6.80 -9.51
N LEU A 37 -12.08 -7.75 -8.63
CA LEU A 37 -13.08 -8.77 -8.91
C LEU A 37 -14.43 -8.13 -9.25
N GLU A 38 -14.90 -7.17 -8.45
CA GLU A 38 -16.16 -6.47 -8.71
C GLU A 38 -16.11 -5.68 -10.02
N ALA A 39 -15.02 -4.96 -10.28
CA ALA A 39 -14.84 -4.23 -11.53
C ALA A 39 -14.80 -5.13 -12.77
N THR A 40 -14.37 -6.39 -12.62
CA THR A 40 -14.27 -7.36 -13.72
C THR A 40 -15.62 -7.96 -14.11
N LYS A 41 -16.53 -8.15 -13.17
CA LYS A 41 -17.82 -8.88 -13.39
C LYS A 41 -18.63 -8.41 -14.60
N PRO A 42 -18.81 -7.09 -14.87
CA PRO A 42 -19.56 -6.64 -16.06
C PRO A 42 -18.93 -7.09 -17.39
N PHE A 43 -17.59 -7.20 -17.42
CA PHE A 43 -16.86 -7.61 -18.61
C PHE A 43 -16.99 -9.11 -18.89
N LEU A 44 -17.16 -9.94 -17.84
CA LEU A 44 -17.32 -11.40 -18.00
C LEU A 44 -18.55 -11.70 -18.85
N LEU A 45 -19.69 -11.10 -18.54
CA LEU A 45 -20.93 -11.26 -19.31
C LEU A 45 -20.80 -10.62 -20.70
N LYS A 46 -20.25 -9.40 -20.79
CA LYS A 46 -20.09 -8.67 -22.05
C LYS A 46 -19.29 -9.45 -23.10
N HIS A 47 -18.24 -10.15 -22.66
CA HIS A 47 -17.31 -10.85 -23.55
C HIS A 47 -17.49 -12.37 -23.57
N GLY A 48 -18.42 -12.92 -22.78
CA GLY A 48 -18.65 -14.38 -22.68
C GLY A 48 -17.39 -15.11 -22.22
N VAL A 49 -16.78 -14.63 -21.15
CA VAL A 49 -15.58 -15.23 -20.53
C VAL A 49 -15.80 -15.45 -19.05
N THR A 50 -14.99 -16.33 -18.46
CA THR A 50 -14.93 -16.57 -17.01
C THR A 50 -13.55 -16.22 -16.48
N VAL A 51 -13.48 -15.84 -15.21
CA VAL A 51 -12.22 -15.66 -14.48
C VAL A 51 -12.23 -16.51 -13.22
N THR A 52 -11.17 -17.26 -13.03
CA THR A 52 -10.94 -18.09 -11.84
C THR A 52 -9.63 -17.71 -11.18
N LEU A 53 -9.56 -17.92 -9.86
CA LEU A 53 -8.34 -17.77 -9.06
C LEU A 53 -8.03 -19.10 -8.40
N ASN A 54 -6.82 -19.57 -8.59
CA ASN A 54 -6.28 -20.75 -7.92
C ASN A 54 -5.06 -20.37 -7.10
N GLU A 55 -4.87 -21.00 -5.94
CA GLU A 55 -3.74 -20.75 -5.07
C GLU A 55 -3.06 -22.06 -4.68
N GLU A 56 -1.75 -22.06 -4.70
CA GLU A 56 -0.88 -23.16 -4.28
C GLU A 56 0.06 -22.66 -3.18
N LEU A 57 0.15 -23.43 -2.10
CA LEU A 57 1.17 -23.24 -1.08
C LEU A 57 2.46 -23.94 -1.53
N ILE A 58 3.55 -23.17 -1.65
CA ILE A 58 4.87 -23.68 -1.98
C ILE A 58 5.76 -23.49 -0.75
N MET A 59 6.32 -24.60 -0.27
CA MET A 59 7.29 -24.54 0.82
C MET A 59 8.63 -24.09 0.28
N THR A 60 9.05 -22.89 0.66
CA THR A 60 10.33 -22.27 0.30
C THR A 60 11.06 -21.83 1.56
N ASP A 61 12.38 -21.71 1.48
CA ASP A 61 13.23 -21.18 2.55
C ASP A 61 13.60 -19.72 2.23
N PRO A 62 13.55 -18.78 3.16
CA PRO A 62 13.25 -18.92 4.59
C PRO A 62 11.75 -18.84 4.95
N VAL A 63 10.86 -18.59 4.03
CA VAL A 63 9.42 -18.45 4.30
C VAL A 63 8.58 -19.22 3.28
N PRO A 64 7.43 -19.78 3.66
CA PRO A 64 6.51 -20.37 2.70
C PRO A 64 5.94 -19.29 1.79
N THR A 65 5.60 -19.66 0.57
CA THR A 65 5.03 -18.75 -0.43
C THR A 65 3.67 -19.23 -0.92
N ILE A 66 2.80 -18.28 -1.27
CA ILE A 66 1.55 -18.54 -1.98
C ILE A 66 1.76 -18.11 -3.42
N LYS A 67 1.57 -19.07 -4.34
CA LYS A 67 1.48 -18.81 -5.77
C LYS A 67 0.00 -18.66 -6.14
N SER A 68 -0.42 -17.47 -6.53
CA SER A 68 -1.76 -17.18 -6.99
C SER A 68 -1.77 -17.12 -8.52
N THR A 69 -2.73 -17.83 -9.14
CA THR A 69 -2.91 -17.88 -10.60
C THR A 69 -4.29 -17.34 -10.95
N ALA A 70 -4.34 -16.24 -11.70
CA ALA A 70 -5.55 -15.72 -12.31
C ALA A 70 -5.67 -16.30 -13.72
N THR A 71 -6.83 -16.83 -14.05
CA THR A 71 -7.10 -17.46 -15.35
C THR A 71 -8.34 -16.83 -15.96
N ILE A 72 -8.24 -16.37 -17.22
CA ILE A 72 -9.40 -16.03 -18.05
C ILE A 72 -9.62 -17.13 -19.09
N SER A 73 -10.87 -17.54 -19.28
CA SER A 73 -11.23 -18.58 -20.26
C SER A 73 -12.53 -18.24 -20.97
N ASP A 74 -12.63 -18.64 -22.24
CA ASP A 74 -13.87 -18.61 -23.05
C ASP A 74 -14.52 -20.00 -23.17
N GLY A 75 -14.05 -20.96 -22.37
CA GLY A 75 -14.50 -22.35 -22.41
C GLY A 75 -13.76 -23.25 -23.40
N LYS A 76 -13.00 -22.67 -24.32
CA LYS A 76 -12.14 -23.39 -25.29
C LYS A 76 -10.67 -23.17 -25.02
N ASP A 77 -10.32 -21.92 -24.81
CA ASP A 77 -8.96 -21.47 -24.53
C ASP A 77 -8.86 -20.85 -23.14
N ALA A 78 -7.65 -20.78 -22.61
CA ALA A 78 -7.38 -20.14 -21.33
C ALA A 78 -6.03 -19.38 -21.38
N ILE A 79 -5.99 -18.23 -20.71
CA ILE A 79 -4.77 -17.42 -20.51
C ILE A 79 -4.58 -17.25 -19.00
N HIS A 80 -3.34 -17.37 -18.54
CA HIS A 80 -3.00 -17.33 -17.14
C HIS A 80 -2.00 -16.20 -16.84
N ALA A 81 -2.14 -15.61 -15.65
CA ALA A 81 -1.11 -14.78 -15.06
C ALA A 81 -0.91 -15.20 -13.61
N THR A 82 0.33 -15.18 -13.15
CA THR A 82 0.69 -15.64 -11.80
C THR A 82 1.35 -14.53 -11.00
N ALA A 83 1.23 -14.66 -9.67
CA ALA A 83 2.01 -13.90 -8.71
C ALA A 83 2.44 -14.82 -7.58
N ILE A 84 3.59 -14.53 -6.96
CA ILE A 84 4.13 -15.27 -5.81
C ILE A 84 4.31 -14.28 -4.66
N VAL A 85 3.79 -14.62 -3.49
CA VAL A 85 3.86 -13.79 -2.28
C VAL A 85 4.36 -14.62 -1.11
N GLY A 86 5.40 -14.16 -0.42
CA GLY A 86 5.89 -14.77 0.81
C GLY A 86 4.92 -14.58 1.97
N VAL A 87 4.85 -15.57 2.87
CA VAL A 87 4.06 -15.49 4.11
C VAL A 87 5.00 -15.12 5.25
N ASP A 88 4.83 -13.92 5.82
CA ASP A 88 5.60 -13.50 7.00
C ASP A 88 5.03 -14.15 8.27
N LEU A 89 5.65 -15.27 8.69
CA LEU A 89 5.27 -16.01 9.90
C LEU A 89 5.68 -15.30 11.21
N ASN A 90 6.49 -14.26 11.12
CA ASN A 90 7.00 -13.52 12.29
C ASN A 90 6.23 -12.21 12.56
N GLN A 91 5.18 -11.94 11.84
CA GLN A 91 4.40 -10.72 12.00
C GLN A 91 3.70 -10.70 13.36
N LYS A 92 4.15 -9.81 14.24
CA LYS A 92 3.63 -9.69 15.62
C LYS A 92 2.14 -9.30 15.61
N GLY A 93 1.37 -9.94 16.48
CA GLY A 93 -0.05 -9.63 16.67
C GLY A 93 -1.01 -10.26 15.65
N MET A 94 -0.50 -11.07 14.72
CA MET A 94 -1.33 -11.81 13.77
C MET A 94 -1.23 -13.32 14.01
N GLN A 95 -2.37 -14.00 14.02
CA GLN A 95 -2.41 -15.45 14.02
C GLN A 95 -2.01 -16.00 12.66
N THR A 96 -1.48 -17.24 12.60
CA THR A 96 -1.00 -17.88 11.36
C THR A 96 -2.04 -17.83 10.24
N ALA A 97 -3.32 -18.13 10.54
CA ALA A 97 -4.39 -18.04 9.53
C ALA A 97 -4.54 -16.63 8.93
N GLN A 98 -4.34 -15.58 9.72
CA GLN A 98 -4.39 -14.19 9.25
C GLN A 98 -3.18 -13.84 8.38
N GLN A 99 -1.99 -14.37 8.71
CA GLN A 99 -0.77 -14.18 7.93
C GLN A 99 -0.92 -14.79 6.52
N PHE A 100 -1.44 -16.03 6.45
CA PHE A 100 -1.76 -16.67 5.17
C PHE A 100 -2.87 -15.93 4.42
N GLY A 101 -3.93 -15.50 5.11
CA GLY A 101 -5.02 -14.71 4.52
C GLY A 101 -4.54 -13.38 3.93
N ALA A 102 -3.61 -12.70 4.60
CA ALA A 102 -2.98 -11.49 4.08
C ALA A 102 -2.19 -11.78 2.80
N ALA A 103 -1.30 -12.78 2.82
CA ALA A 103 -0.51 -13.19 1.65
C ALA A 103 -1.42 -13.61 0.47
N SER A 104 -2.49 -14.38 0.72
CA SER A 104 -3.51 -14.74 -0.28
C SER A 104 -4.15 -13.49 -0.90
N SER A 105 -4.57 -12.51 -0.10
CA SER A 105 -5.18 -11.27 -0.60
C SER A 105 -4.22 -10.49 -1.51
N TYR A 106 -2.93 -10.41 -1.15
CA TYR A 106 -1.90 -9.79 -1.98
C TYR A 106 -1.66 -10.60 -3.26
N GLY A 107 -1.55 -11.94 -3.16
CA GLY A 107 -1.33 -12.83 -4.29
C GLY A 107 -2.44 -12.70 -5.34
N LYS A 108 -3.69 -12.75 -4.92
CA LYS A 108 -4.87 -12.53 -5.79
C LYS A 108 -4.83 -11.17 -6.47
N LYS A 109 -4.56 -10.11 -5.70
CA LYS A 109 -4.47 -8.75 -6.24
C LYS A 109 -3.39 -8.64 -7.31
N TYR A 110 -2.22 -9.20 -7.08
CA TYR A 110 -1.12 -9.14 -8.03
C TYR A 110 -1.35 -10.03 -9.26
N ALA A 111 -1.89 -11.24 -9.08
CA ALA A 111 -2.22 -12.11 -10.22
C ALA A 111 -3.30 -11.49 -11.12
N LEU A 112 -4.34 -10.89 -10.54
CA LEU A 112 -5.35 -10.15 -11.29
C LEU A 112 -4.77 -8.89 -11.94
N GLY A 113 -3.91 -8.16 -11.24
CA GLY A 113 -3.20 -7.00 -11.76
C GLY A 113 -2.36 -7.35 -13.00
N ASN A 114 -1.62 -8.47 -12.93
CA ASN A 114 -0.83 -8.99 -14.05
C ASN A 114 -1.71 -9.42 -15.23
N LEU A 115 -2.84 -10.11 -14.96
CA LEU A 115 -3.76 -10.58 -16.00
C LEU A 115 -4.42 -9.41 -16.74
N PHE A 116 -4.86 -8.40 -16.01
CA PHE A 116 -5.62 -7.28 -16.57
C PHE A 116 -4.78 -6.02 -16.85
N LEU A 117 -3.45 -6.08 -16.67
CA LEU A 117 -2.51 -4.97 -16.86
C LEU A 117 -2.94 -3.72 -16.06
N ILE A 118 -3.29 -3.92 -14.78
CA ILE A 118 -3.68 -2.83 -13.90
C ILE A 118 -2.42 -2.23 -13.30
N ASP A 119 -1.92 -1.12 -13.84
CA ASP A 119 -0.61 -0.53 -13.57
C ASP A 119 -0.62 0.70 -12.65
N ASP A 120 -1.78 1.23 -12.29
CA ASP A 120 -1.87 2.41 -11.42
C ASP A 120 -1.62 2.10 -9.93
N THR A 121 -0.85 1.06 -9.65
CA THR A 121 -0.19 0.87 -8.37
C THR A 121 0.97 1.86 -8.30
N ALA A 122 0.82 2.94 -7.51
CA ALA A 122 2.01 3.68 -7.09
C ALA A 122 2.98 2.66 -6.50
N ASP A 123 4.13 2.52 -7.14
CA ASP A 123 5.18 1.62 -6.71
C ASP A 123 5.53 1.95 -5.26
N ALA A 124 5.34 0.99 -4.35
CA ALA A 124 5.69 1.19 -2.95
C ALA A 124 7.18 1.55 -2.80
N ASP A 125 8.02 1.09 -3.74
CA ASP A 125 9.44 1.43 -3.79
C ASP A 125 9.69 2.87 -4.26
N SER A 126 8.76 3.50 -4.97
CA SER A 126 8.88 4.91 -5.37
C SER A 126 8.85 5.87 -4.17
N THR A 127 8.31 5.45 -3.04
CA THR A 127 8.28 6.18 -1.77
C THR A 127 9.37 5.74 -0.81
N ASN A 128 10.16 4.70 -1.15
CA ASN A 128 11.25 4.21 -0.33
C ASN A 128 12.50 5.09 -0.53
N THR A 129 12.73 6.01 0.42
CA THR A 129 13.87 6.93 0.43
C THR A 129 15.13 6.34 1.07
N HIS A 130 15.16 5.05 1.41
CA HIS A 130 16.34 4.39 1.94
C HIS A 130 17.42 4.25 0.84
N GLY A 131 18.37 5.19 0.81
CA GLY A 131 19.60 5.10 0.01
C GLY A 131 19.78 6.11 -1.14
N LYS A 132 18.91 7.11 -1.31
CA LYS A 132 19.14 8.17 -2.31
C LYS A 132 19.55 9.48 -1.65
N ASN A 133 20.85 9.64 -1.43
CA ASN A 133 21.45 10.97 -1.32
C ASN A 133 21.40 11.63 -2.71
N GLY A 134 20.62 12.69 -2.84
CA GLY A 134 20.70 13.63 -3.95
C GLY A 134 19.50 13.67 -4.87
N ALA A 135 18.52 14.46 -4.51
CA ALA A 135 17.78 15.45 -5.30
C ALA A 135 16.48 15.80 -4.57
N VAL A 136 16.44 17.02 -4.07
CA VAL A 136 15.32 17.56 -3.28
C VAL A 136 14.11 17.76 -4.18
N ASN A 137 13.14 16.84 -4.15
CA ASN A 137 11.78 17.17 -4.53
C ASN A 137 11.05 17.70 -3.29
N LYS A 138 10.77 18.99 -3.27
CA LYS A 138 9.97 19.67 -2.24
C LYS A 138 8.55 19.08 -2.21
N ILE A 139 8.37 18.04 -1.41
CA ILE A 139 7.04 17.69 -0.90
C ILE A 139 6.65 18.82 0.04
N LYS A 140 5.56 19.52 -0.23
CA LYS A 140 4.96 20.48 0.70
C LYS A 140 4.69 19.75 2.01
N GLN A 141 5.62 19.85 2.97
CA GLN A 141 5.35 19.49 4.36
C GLN A 141 4.19 20.38 4.80
N ALA A 142 3.12 19.79 5.31
CA ALA A 142 2.09 20.52 6.01
C ALA A 142 2.81 21.38 7.07
N ALA A 143 2.63 22.69 7.01
CA ALA A 143 3.31 23.62 7.89
C ALA A 143 3.01 23.21 9.34
N LYS A 144 4.06 23.00 10.15
CA LYS A 144 3.89 22.66 11.56
C LYS A 144 3.03 23.75 12.22
N PRO A 145 2.04 23.40 13.02
CA PRO A 145 1.20 24.40 13.70
C PRO A 145 2.05 25.27 14.62
N ALA A 146 1.73 26.55 14.72
CA ALA A 146 2.32 27.42 15.69
C ALA A 146 1.97 26.93 17.11
N ILE A 147 2.92 26.96 18.03
CA ILE A 147 2.69 26.55 19.41
C ILE A 147 1.75 27.56 20.12
N THR A 148 0.72 27.07 20.80
CA THR A 148 -0.19 27.91 21.60
C THR A 148 0.44 28.25 22.95
N LYS A 149 -0.12 29.25 23.67
CA LYS A 149 0.37 29.65 25.01
C LYS A 149 0.32 28.49 26.01
N GLU A 150 -0.74 27.67 25.99
CA GLU A 150 -0.88 26.50 26.85
C GLU A 150 0.15 25.41 26.53
N GLN A 151 0.37 25.16 25.24
CA GLN A 151 1.38 24.19 24.79
C GLN A 151 2.79 24.68 25.10
N LEU A 152 3.04 26.00 25.07
CA LEU A 152 4.32 26.59 25.46
C LEU A 152 4.62 26.38 26.96
N ALA A 153 3.61 26.49 27.82
CA ALA A 153 3.75 26.18 29.26
C ALA A 153 4.15 24.71 29.48
N LYS A 154 3.44 23.78 28.85
CA LYS A 154 3.78 22.33 28.90
C LYS A 154 5.16 22.03 28.34
N ALA A 155 5.58 22.74 27.29
CA ALA A 155 6.91 22.62 26.72
C ALA A 155 8.01 23.05 27.69
N LYS A 156 7.80 24.10 28.48
CA LYS A 156 8.73 24.50 29.55
C LYS A 156 8.86 23.45 30.66
N GLU A 157 7.75 22.90 31.10
CA GLU A 157 7.75 21.80 32.09
C GLU A 157 8.50 20.57 31.57
N TYR A 158 8.31 20.22 30.27
CA TYR A 158 9.01 19.12 29.66
C TYR A 158 10.54 19.35 29.58
N ILE A 159 10.98 20.56 29.24
CA ILE A 159 12.42 20.90 29.24
C ILE A 159 12.98 20.91 30.66
N ALA A 160 12.26 21.45 31.63
CA ALA A 160 12.66 21.42 33.05
C ALA A 160 12.79 19.99 33.61
N ALA A 161 12.03 19.03 33.04
CA ALA A 161 12.11 17.60 33.36
C ALA A 161 13.21 16.85 32.56
N GLY A 162 14.12 17.56 31.86
CA GLY A 162 15.24 16.98 31.09
C GLY A 162 14.89 16.59 29.65
N GLY A 163 13.78 17.08 29.11
CA GLY A 163 13.38 16.86 27.73
C GLY A 163 14.21 17.68 26.73
N SER A 164 14.20 17.29 25.45
CA SER A 164 14.93 17.98 24.37
C SER A 164 14.06 18.99 23.62
N ILE A 165 14.62 20.15 23.27
CA ILE A 165 13.97 21.17 22.46
C ILE A 165 13.67 20.65 21.04
N ASP A 166 14.51 19.79 20.50
CA ASP A 166 14.32 19.17 19.17
C ASP A 166 13.02 18.35 19.12
N ALA A 167 12.65 17.70 20.21
CA ALA A 167 11.38 16.96 20.32
C ALA A 167 10.16 17.88 20.19
N ILE A 168 10.26 19.11 20.73
CA ILE A 168 9.20 20.12 20.60
C ILE A 168 9.17 20.69 19.18
N GLU A 169 10.33 20.96 18.60
CA GLU A 169 10.47 21.45 17.22
C GLU A 169 10.02 20.45 16.16
N THR A 170 10.00 19.16 16.50
CA THR A 170 9.43 18.13 15.63
C THR A 170 7.92 18.31 15.45
N LYS A 171 7.23 18.77 16.50
CA LYS A 171 5.76 18.88 16.55
C LYS A 171 5.23 20.27 16.21
N TYR A 172 5.96 21.34 16.61
CA TYR A 172 5.49 22.72 16.50
C TYR A 172 6.51 23.62 15.83
N LYS A 173 6.03 24.70 15.17
CA LYS A 173 6.87 25.79 14.69
C LYS A 173 7.09 26.78 15.85
N LEU A 174 8.33 26.95 16.28
CA LEU A 174 8.72 27.89 17.33
C LEU A 174 9.33 29.14 16.72
N THR A 175 9.06 30.31 17.27
CA THR A 175 9.80 31.55 17.00
C THR A 175 11.11 31.54 17.81
N ASN A 176 12.09 32.38 17.41
CA ASN A 176 13.35 32.50 18.15
C ASN A 176 13.14 32.97 19.59
N GLU A 177 12.15 33.83 19.81
CA GLU A 177 11.75 34.32 21.13
C GLU A 177 11.13 33.21 22.00
N GLN A 178 10.29 32.35 21.40
CA GLN A 178 9.72 31.20 22.09
C GLN A 178 10.79 30.16 22.45
N LYS A 179 11.75 29.90 21.58
CA LYS A 179 12.90 29.03 21.88
C LYS A 179 13.71 29.56 23.05
N ALA A 180 14.09 30.85 23.03
CA ALA A 180 14.81 31.48 24.11
C ALA A 180 14.04 31.46 25.44
N ASN A 181 12.70 31.57 25.38
CA ASN A 181 11.83 31.55 26.55
C ASN A 181 11.67 30.13 27.16
N ILE A 182 11.78 29.08 26.35
CA ILE A 182 11.75 27.68 26.80
C ILE A 182 13.11 27.30 27.42
N THR A 183 14.23 27.74 26.83
CA THR A 183 15.59 27.41 27.30
C THR A 183 16.05 28.23 28.50
N LYS A 184 15.47 29.41 28.76
CA LYS A 184 15.76 30.22 29.96
C LYS A 184 15.22 29.65 31.28
N THR A 185 14.54 28.52 31.26
CA THR A 185 13.93 27.86 32.42
C THR A 185 14.88 26.79 33.03
N LEU A 186 16.10 26.67 32.49
CA LEU A 186 17.24 25.96 33.08
C LEU A 186 18.14 26.97 33.80
#